data_425dc40f332e37022c3c3cbdbf46ca6c
#
_entry.id   425dc40f332e37022c3c3cbdbf46ca6c
#
_cell.length_a   1.000
_cell.length_b   1.000
_cell.length_c   1.000
_cell.angle_alpha   90.00
_cell.angle_beta   90.00
_cell.angle_gamma   90.00
#
_symmetry.space_group_name_H-M   'P 1'
#
loop_
_entity.id
_entity.type
_entity.pdbx_description
1 polymer ?
#
loop_
_entity_poly.entity_id
_entity_poly.type
_entity_poly.pdbx_seq_one_letter_code
_entity_poly.pdbx_strand_id
1 'polypeptide(L)'
;MAKKVFYDEEARKRVLAGAEILYNAVRTTMGPKGQNAVISKSYGSPTVTHDGVTVAKAVEIGDIDDETLGYKVGTELIKQAASKMSDVAGDGTTTVTVITFHLLNEANKLIAAGHNPMLLRKGLEAAAQQVIEKLGTMSEDIAGKKSRVAEVATISAGDPSIGNLIADVMEAIGKDGVVTVEEGQGLALESEDVEGFTFDRGFVSAYMVTDTGRMEAVYDKPAIVITDKKISSIAEFLPLLEKLAQAGKKDLVLIAEDVEGEALTTLVLNRLKGVFNTVAVKAPAFGDRRKDALNDIAILTGAEVISSDRGMTFENVDLQVVGSARKVIVNKDQTTIIEGGGSPTEVAARVKQIQQQIEAASSEYDKENLEKRRASLSGKVAVIKVGGATETEIEEKKFRVDDAVAAVKAALSDGIVPGGGVTLINLTSSIAADKTEDNSVSAGRQILVKALEQPFRILLKNAGLNADEWLPKVKTAKTGQGVNVNDPSKLVDMKTSGIVDPTRVTKEAVQNAVSIAGTTMTMGALIVEVPKEEKLAAPDMGGGMGMM
;
A
#
# COMPACT_ATOMS: atom_id res chain seq x y z
N MET A 1 13.70 19.45 -23.33
CA MET A 1 14.19 18.19 -23.90
C MET A 1 13.46 17.94 -25.22
N ALA A 2 14.13 17.34 -26.22
CA ALA A 2 13.45 16.95 -27.46
C ALA A 2 12.48 15.80 -27.14
N LYS A 3 11.33 15.75 -27.84
CA LYS A 3 10.36 14.66 -27.68
C LYS A 3 10.24 13.92 -29.01
N LYS A 4 10.13 12.58 -28.92
CA LYS A 4 9.81 11.71 -30.05
C LYS A 4 8.39 11.20 -29.92
N VAL A 5 7.69 11.06 -31.02
CA VAL A 5 6.31 10.60 -31.04
C VAL A 5 6.25 9.32 -31.85
N PHE A 6 5.66 8.30 -31.26
CA PHE A 6 5.31 7.03 -31.91
C PHE A 6 3.80 6.95 -32.06
N TYR A 7 3.32 6.30 -33.09
CA TYR A 7 1.89 6.22 -33.40
C TYR A 7 1.42 4.78 -33.46
N ASP A 8 0.15 4.59 -33.19
CA ASP A 8 -0.62 3.37 -33.41
C ASP A 8 0.06 2.08 -32.92
N GLU A 9 0.37 1.18 -33.83
CA GLU A 9 0.94 -0.14 -33.51
C GLU A 9 2.33 -0.05 -32.87
N GLU A 10 3.17 0.83 -33.35
CA GLU A 10 4.52 1.00 -32.81
C GLU A 10 4.47 1.53 -31.36
N ALA A 11 3.61 2.52 -31.09
CA ALA A 11 3.38 3.03 -29.74
C ALA A 11 2.94 1.93 -28.79
N ARG A 12 1.97 1.12 -29.19
CA ARG A 12 1.45 0.01 -28.37
C ARG A 12 2.48 -1.10 -28.15
N LYS A 13 3.30 -1.45 -29.17
CA LYS A 13 4.37 -2.44 -29.04
C LYS A 13 5.42 -2.03 -28.03
N ARG A 14 5.84 -0.76 -28.04
CA ARG A 14 6.83 -0.22 -27.10
C ARG A 14 6.34 -0.26 -25.66
N VAL A 15 5.11 0.19 -25.42
CA VAL A 15 4.48 0.14 -24.09
C VAL A 15 4.33 -1.32 -23.63
N LEU A 16 3.91 -2.23 -24.49
CA LEU A 16 3.76 -3.65 -24.15
C LEU A 16 5.10 -4.30 -23.80
N ALA A 17 6.18 -3.96 -24.53
CA ALA A 17 7.53 -4.48 -24.26
C ALA A 17 8.02 -4.07 -22.86
N GLY A 18 7.86 -2.79 -22.48
CA GLY A 18 8.19 -2.32 -21.14
C GLY A 18 7.34 -3.00 -20.05
N ALA A 19 6.03 -3.16 -20.31
CA ALA A 19 5.12 -3.88 -19.43
C ALA A 19 5.52 -5.36 -19.25
N GLU A 20 6.01 -6.02 -20.30
CA GLU A 20 6.46 -7.42 -20.27
C GLU A 20 7.70 -7.61 -19.39
N ILE A 21 8.64 -6.68 -19.41
CA ILE A 21 9.84 -6.76 -18.57
C ILE A 21 9.44 -6.76 -17.09
N LEU A 22 8.57 -5.84 -16.69
CA LEU A 22 8.09 -5.78 -15.31
C LEU A 22 7.26 -7.00 -14.92
N TYR A 23 6.33 -7.41 -15.79
CA TYR A 23 5.54 -8.62 -15.59
C TYR A 23 6.41 -9.85 -15.38
N ASN A 24 7.47 -10.03 -16.18
CA ASN A 24 8.36 -11.18 -16.05
C ASN A 24 9.15 -11.19 -14.74
N ALA A 25 9.52 -10.02 -14.21
CA ALA A 25 10.16 -9.91 -12.90
C ALA A 25 9.19 -10.28 -11.76
N VAL A 26 7.99 -9.69 -11.78
CA VAL A 26 7.01 -9.80 -10.68
C VAL A 26 6.33 -11.17 -10.63
N ARG A 27 5.95 -11.76 -11.78
CA ARG A 27 5.21 -13.05 -11.82
C ARG A 27 5.93 -14.22 -11.15
N THR A 28 7.25 -14.15 -11.01
CA THR A 28 8.05 -15.21 -10.39
C THR A 28 7.75 -15.37 -8.90
N THR A 29 7.28 -14.30 -8.24
CA THR A 29 6.95 -14.30 -6.81
C THR A 29 5.57 -14.88 -6.49
N MET A 30 4.75 -15.23 -7.49
CA MET A 30 3.36 -15.61 -7.28
C MET A 30 3.19 -16.99 -6.65
N GLY A 31 2.45 -17.02 -5.53
CA GLY A 31 1.97 -18.25 -4.87
C GLY A 31 3.00 -18.93 -3.96
N PRO A 32 2.61 -20.03 -3.27
CA PRO A 32 3.43 -20.66 -2.23
C PRO A 32 4.69 -21.35 -2.75
N LYS A 33 4.84 -21.49 -4.06
CA LYS A 33 6.05 -21.99 -4.75
C LYS A 33 6.71 -20.90 -5.59
N GLY A 34 6.31 -19.63 -5.37
CA GLY A 34 6.98 -18.49 -5.94
C GLY A 34 8.43 -18.37 -5.43
N GLN A 35 9.24 -17.64 -6.16
CA GLN A 35 10.66 -17.44 -5.84
C GLN A 35 10.92 -15.99 -5.43
N ASN A 36 11.89 -15.78 -4.56
CA ASN A 36 12.32 -14.44 -4.20
C ASN A 36 13.02 -13.76 -5.36
N ALA A 37 12.80 -12.47 -5.51
CA ALA A 37 13.62 -11.60 -6.34
C ALA A 37 14.77 -11.01 -5.51
N VAL A 38 15.94 -10.87 -6.14
CA VAL A 38 17.11 -10.23 -5.53
C VAL A 38 17.33 -8.89 -6.19
N ILE A 39 17.25 -7.83 -5.40
CA ILE A 39 17.36 -6.44 -5.87
C ILE A 39 18.70 -5.88 -5.44
N SER A 40 19.51 -5.45 -6.42
CA SER A 40 20.77 -4.78 -6.16
C SER A 40 20.52 -3.38 -5.60
N LYS A 41 21.26 -3.00 -4.56
CA LYS A 41 21.29 -1.64 -4.02
C LYS A 41 22.62 -0.98 -4.38
N SER A 42 22.61 0.32 -4.62
CA SER A 42 23.84 1.10 -4.85
C SER A 42 24.72 1.17 -3.59
N TYR A 43 24.14 0.95 -2.42
CA TYR A 43 24.78 0.95 -1.10
C TYR A 43 24.13 -0.12 -0.20
N GLY A 44 24.94 -0.83 0.57
CA GLY A 44 24.46 -1.87 1.49
C GLY A 44 24.25 -3.24 0.84
N SER A 45 23.61 -4.14 1.57
CA SER A 45 23.31 -5.50 1.11
C SER A 45 22.16 -5.51 0.09
N PRO A 46 22.16 -6.45 -0.87
CA PRO A 46 21.02 -6.64 -1.75
C PRO A 46 19.74 -6.94 -0.95
N THR A 47 18.59 -6.43 -1.40
CA THR A 47 17.29 -6.82 -0.83
C THR A 47 16.82 -8.10 -1.48
N VAL A 48 16.46 -9.08 -0.66
CA VAL A 48 15.79 -10.32 -1.09
C VAL A 48 14.32 -10.20 -0.69
N THR A 49 13.41 -10.29 -1.64
CA THR A 49 11.99 -10.08 -1.37
C THR A 49 11.10 -10.99 -2.20
N HIS A 50 9.97 -11.36 -1.63
CA HIS A 50 8.87 -12.04 -2.29
C HIS A 50 7.72 -11.07 -2.65
N ASP A 51 7.75 -9.85 -2.12
CA ASP A 51 6.71 -8.85 -2.34
C ASP A 51 6.74 -8.29 -3.76
N GLY A 52 5.59 -8.42 -4.45
CA GLY A 52 5.44 -7.99 -5.83
C GLY A 52 5.55 -6.48 -6.02
N VAL A 53 5.12 -5.64 -5.06
CA VAL A 53 5.22 -4.18 -5.20
C VAL A 53 6.65 -3.69 -5.02
N THR A 54 7.41 -4.29 -4.11
CA THR A 54 8.84 -3.99 -3.93
C THR A 54 9.63 -4.35 -5.19
N VAL A 55 9.36 -5.53 -5.78
CA VAL A 55 9.97 -5.92 -7.06
C VAL A 55 9.56 -4.95 -8.16
N ALA A 56 8.27 -4.59 -8.25
CA ALA A 56 7.79 -3.65 -9.27
C ALA A 56 8.44 -2.28 -9.16
N LYS A 57 8.56 -1.73 -7.95
CA LYS A 57 9.21 -0.43 -7.70
C LYS A 57 10.69 -0.44 -8.07
N ALA A 58 11.39 -1.56 -7.84
CA ALA A 58 12.82 -1.70 -8.09
C ALA A 58 13.18 -1.86 -9.58
N VAL A 59 12.23 -2.26 -10.44
CA VAL A 59 12.48 -2.36 -11.89
C VAL A 59 12.47 -0.96 -12.48
N GLU A 60 13.65 -0.41 -12.71
CA GLU A 60 13.83 0.86 -13.43
C GLU A 60 14.41 0.58 -14.81
N ILE A 61 13.70 0.99 -15.85
CA ILE A 61 14.14 0.90 -17.24
C ILE A 61 14.42 2.32 -17.72
N GLY A 62 15.67 2.56 -18.15
CA GLY A 62 16.03 3.79 -18.83
C GLY A 62 15.65 3.71 -20.31
N ASP A 63 15.18 4.80 -20.87
CA ASP A 63 15.13 5.01 -22.31
C ASP A 63 16.56 5.32 -22.79
N ILE A 64 17.38 4.26 -23.01
CA ILE A 64 18.83 4.40 -23.22
C ILE A 64 19.15 4.65 -24.70
N ASP A 65 18.38 4.05 -25.60
CA ASP A 65 18.57 4.10 -27.05
C ASP A 65 17.21 4.16 -27.79
N ASP A 66 17.28 4.26 -29.12
CA ASP A 66 16.10 4.35 -29.97
C ASP A 66 15.23 3.07 -29.94
N GLU A 67 15.81 1.91 -29.59
CA GLU A 67 15.09 0.63 -29.51
C GLU A 67 14.26 0.54 -28.24
N THR A 68 14.77 1.01 -27.11
CA THR A 68 14.13 0.95 -25.79
C THR A 68 13.27 2.17 -25.49
N LEU A 69 13.33 3.22 -26.32
CA LEU A 69 12.60 4.46 -26.13
C LEU A 69 11.09 4.22 -26.03
N GLY A 70 10.50 4.56 -24.88
CA GLY A 70 9.08 4.33 -24.55
C GLY A 70 8.78 3.09 -23.72
N TYR A 71 9.76 2.21 -23.46
CA TYR A 71 9.58 1.05 -22.57
C TYR A 71 9.28 1.49 -21.14
N LYS A 72 9.92 2.56 -20.68
CA LYS A 72 9.67 3.16 -19.37
C LYS A 72 8.19 3.43 -19.12
N VAL A 73 7.46 3.94 -20.12
CA VAL A 73 6.03 4.21 -19.96
C VAL A 73 5.23 2.94 -19.69
N GLY A 74 5.55 1.84 -20.38
CA GLY A 74 4.92 0.54 -20.15
C GLY A 74 5.18 -0.01 -18.75
N THR A 75 6.41 0.13 -18.28
CA THR A 75 6.81 -0.25 -16.92
C THR A 75 6.05 0.57 -15.88
N GLU A 76 6.00 1.90 -16.05
CA GLU A 76 5.33 2.80 -15.09
C GLU A 76 3.81 2.56 -15.01
N LEU A 77 3.15 2.19 -16.11
CA LEU A 77 1.73 1.83 -16.12
C LEU A 77 1.45 0.58 -15.26
N ILE A 78 2.29 -0.45 -15.36
CA ILE A 78 2.16 -1.65 -14.52
C ILE A 78 2.53 -1.33 -13.06
N LYS A 79 3.57 -0.53 -12.81
CA LYS A 79 3.92 -0.07 -11.46
C LYS A 79 2.75 0.68 -10.82
N GLN A 80 2.05 1.51 -11.58
CA GLN A 80 0.88 2.25 -11.08
C GLN A 80 -0.22 1.27 -10.62
N ALA A 81 -0.47 0.18 -11.37
CA ALA A 81 -1.43 -0.84 -10.98
C ALA A 81 -1.03 -1.52 -9.67
N ALA A 82 0.25 -1.95 -9.55
CA ALA A 82 0.78 -2.61 -8.36
C ALA A 82 0.76 -1.69 -7.13
N SER A 83 1.20 -0.43 -7.28
CA SER A 83 1.20 0.55 -6.18
C SER A 83 -0.22 0.87 -5.72
N LYS A 84 -1.16 1.07 -6.66
CA LYS A 84 -2.57 1.30 -6.32
C LYS A 84 -3.18 0.11 -5.57
N MET A 85 -2.80 -1.11 -5.93
CA MET A 85 -3.24 -2.33 -5.26
C MET A 85 -2.70 -2.41 -3.83
N SER A 86 -1.43 -2.11 -3.62
CA SER A 86 -0.80 -2.03 -2.30
C SER A 86 -1.51 -1.00 -1.42
N ASP A 87 -1.81 0.21 -1.95
CA ASP A 87 -2.47 1.28 -1.21
C ASP A 87 -3.90 0.91 -0.75
N VAL A 88 -4.65 0.16 -1.58
CA VAL A 88 -6.09 -0.08 -1.32
C VAL A 88 -6.35 -1.39 -0.58
N ALA A 89 -5.56 -2.42 -0.85
CA ALA A 89 -5.79 -3.77 -0.33
C ALA A 89 -4.59 -4.38 0.42
N GLY A 90 -3.40 -3.76 0.31
CA GLY A 90 -2.17 -4.18 0.97
C GLY A 90 -1.57 -5.50 0.45
N ASP A 91 -2.29 -6.24 -0.39
CA ASP A 91 -1.89 -7.54 -0.97
C ASP A 91 -2.41 -7.63 -2.42
N GLY A 92 -2.03 -8.69 -3.16
CA GLY A 92 -2.49 -8.95 -4.53
C GLY A 92 -1.74 -8.15 -5.61
N THR A 93 -0.63 -7.55 -5.30
CA THR A 93 0.21 -6.73 -6.21
C THR A 93 0.74 -7.55 -7.40
N THR A 94 1.11 -8.80 -7.18
CA THR A 94 1.49 -9.74 -8.24
C THR A 94 0.29 -10.11 -9.12
N THR A 95 -0.87 -10.34 -8.52
CA THR A 95 -2.11 -10.71 -9.25
C THR A 95 -2.55 -9.58 -10.19
N VAL A 96 -2.60 -8.33 -9.71
CA VAL A 96 -2.98 -7.18 -10.56
C VAL A 96 -1.99 -6.98 -11.72
N THR A 97 -0.68 -7.17 -11.47
CA THR A 97 0.37 -7.10 -12.49
C THR A 97 0.14 -8.12 -13.59
N VAL A 98 -0.13 -9.38 -13.21
CA VAL A 98 -0.39 -10.48 -14.15
C VAL A 98 -1.64 -10.19 -14.99
N ILE A 99 -2.75 -9.80 -14.35
CA ILE A 99 -4.00 -9.50 -15.07
C ILE A 99 -3.79 -8.31 -16.02
N THR A 100 -3.18 -7.21 -15.56
CA THR A 100 -2.98 -5.99 -16.36
C THR A 100 -2.16 -6.29 -17.62
N PHE A 101 -1.04 -6.98 -17.48
CA PHE A 101 -0.20 -7.35 -18.63
C PHE A 101 -0.97 -8.18 -19.64
N HIS A 102 -1.71 -9.21 -19.19
CA HIS A 102 -2.45 -10.08 -20.10
C HIS A 102 -3.65 -9.38 -20.76
N LEU A 103 -4.30 -8.43 -20.06
CA LEU A 103 -5.31 -7.56 -20.68
C LEU A 103 -4.71 -6.75 -21.83
N LEU A 104 -3.56 -6.11 -21.60
CA LEU A 104 -2.86 -5.31 -22.63
C LEU A 104 -2.40 -6.17 -23.80
N ASN A 105 -1.84 -7.34 -23.55
CA ASN A 105 -1.35 -8.25 -24.58
C ASN A 105 -2.49 -8.78 -25.45
N GLU A 106 -3.60 -9.24 -24.87
CA GLU A 106 -4.76 -9.71 -25.64
C GLU A 106 -5.46 -8.55 -26.39
N ALA A 107 -5.58 -7.38 -25.76
CA ALA A 107 -6.12 -6.20 -26.42
C ALA A 107 -5.29 -5.83 -27.65
N ASN A 108 -3.96 -5.80 -27.54
CA ASN A 108 -3.07 -5.44 -28.65
C ASN A 108 -3.20 -6.41 -29.83
N LYS A 109 -3.36 -7.72 -29.58
CA LYS A 109 -3.61 -8.72 -30.63
C LYS A 109 -4.92 -8.46 -31.37
N LEU A 110 -6.00 -8.10 -30.66
CA LEU A 110 -7.29 -7.84 -31.27
C LEU A 110 -7.32 -6.51 -32.01
N ILE A 111 -6.65 -5.47 -31.51
CA ILE A 111 -6.50 -4.19 -32.20
C ILE A 111 -5.71 -4.37 -33.51
N ALA A 112 -4.63 -5.15 -33.49
CA ALA A 112 -3.87 -5.50 -34.68
C ALA A 112 -4.71 -6.33 -35.69
N ALA A 113 -5.70 -7.10 -35.20
CA ALA A 113 -6.67 -7.82 -36.04
C ALA A 113 -7.82 -6.93 -36.56
N GLY A 114 -7.82 -5.63 -36.27
CA GLY A 114 -8.78 -4.65 -36.80
C GLY A 114 -9.97 -4.34 -35.89
N HIS A 115 -10.00 -4.81 -34.64
CA HIS A 115 -11.04 -4.43 -33.69
C HIS A 115 -10.88 -2.97 -33.21
N ASN A 116 -12.01 -2.30 -32.99
CA ASN A 116 -12.01 -0.94 -32.49
C ASN A 116 -11.63 -0.88 -30.99
N PRO A 117 -10.55 -0.17 -30.60
CA PRO A 117 -10.09 -0.11 -29.22
C PRO A 117 -11.13 0.42 -28.22
N MET A 118 -11.94 1.41 -28.63
CA MET A 118 -12.97 2.00 -27.77
C MET A 118 -14.11 1.01 -27.49
N LEU A 119 -14.47 0.19 -28.49
CA LEU A 119 -15.48 -0.85 -28.31
C LEU A 119 -14.95 -2.04 -27.53
N LEU A 120 -13.68 -2.42 -27.72
CA LEU A 120 -13.01 -3.42 -26.89
C LEU A 120 -13.02 -2.99 -25.40
N ARG A 121 -12.66 -1.73 -25.12
CA ARG A 121 -12.70 -1.15 -23.79
C ARG A 121 -14.11 -1.23 -23.18
N LYS A 122 -15.15 -0.84 -23.94
CA LYS A 122 -16.53 -0.91 -23.47
C LYS A 122 -16.94 -2.33 -23.08
N GLY A 123 -16.56 -3.34 -23.87
CA GLY A 123 -16.81 -4.75 -23.57
C GLY A 123 -16.05 -5.23 -22.33
N LEU A 124 -14.80 -4.83 -22.20
CA LEU A 124 -13.95 -5.14 -21.04
C LEU A 124 -14.54 -4.56 -19.74
N GLU A 125 -14.93 -3.29 -19.73
CA GLU A 125 -15.52 -2.62 -18.56
C GLU A 125 -16.86 -3.24 -18.17
N ALA A 126 -17.73 -3.57 -19.14
CA ALA A 126 -19.00 -4.24 -18.89
C ALA A 126 -18.81 -5.66 -18.31
N ALA A 127 -17.83 -6.41 -18.79
CA ALA A 127 -17.49 -7.72 -18.24
C ALA A 127 -16.94 -7.61 -16.80
N ALA A 128 -16.09 -6.61 -16.52
CA ALA A 128 -15.55 -6.37 -15.19
C ALA A 128 -16.66 -6.08 -14.17
N GLN A 129 -17.66 -5.28 -14.54
CA GLN A 129 -18.80 -4.99 -13.68
C GLN A 129 -19.55 -6.27 -13.30
N GLN A 130 -19.82 -7.15 -14.25
CA GLN A 130 -20.49 -8.44 -14.01
C GLN A 130 -19.66 -9.34 -13.08
N VAL A 131 -18.33 -9.38 -13.26
CA VAL A 131 -17.39 -10.11 -12.41
C VAL A 131 -17.43 -9.60 -10.96
N ILE A 132 -17.41 -8.29 -10.77
CA ILE A 132 -17.41 -7.65 -9.43
C ILE A 132 -18.73 -7.91 -8.71
N GLU A 133 -19.86 -7.77 -9.39
CA GLU A 133 -21.18 -8.06 -8.81
C GLU A 133 -21.28 -9.53 -8.38
N LYS A 134 -20.84 -10.45 -9.23
CA LYS A 134 -20.84 -11.89 -8.92
C LYS A 134 -19.91 -12.22 -7.75
N LEU A 135 -18.72 -11.62 -7.73
CA LEU A 135 -17.74 -11.80 -6.65
C LEU A 135 -18.34 -11.45 -5.28
N GLY A 136 -19.06 -10.32 -5.18
CA GLY A 136 -19.74 -9.92 -3.95
C GLY A 136 -20.71 -10.99 -3.42
N THR A 137 -21.39 -11.74 -4.32
CA THR A 137 -22.31 -12.82 -3.91
C THR A 137 -21.59 -14.10 -3.45
N MET A 138 -20.29 -14.26 -3.73
CA MET A 138 -19.48 -15.43 -3.36
C MET A 138 -18.75 -15.25 -2.03
N SER A 139 -18.70 -14.02 -1.52
CA SER A 139 -17.97 -13.68 -0.31
C SER A 139 -18.57 -14.33 0.93
N GLU A 140 -17.71 -14.83 1.82
CA GLU A 140 -18.03 -15.38 3.13
C GLU A 140 -17.49 -14.46 4.21
N ASP A 141 -18.35 -13.94 5.08
CA ASP A 141 -17.94 -13.17 6.26
C ASP A 141 -17.19 -14.04 7.27
N ILE A 142 -16.08 -13.53 7.75
CA ILE A 142 -15.19 -14.21 8.70
C ILE A 142 -15.11 -13.52 10.07
N ALA A 143 -15.92 -12.49 10.30
CA ALA A 143 -15.96 -11.81 11.60
C ALA A 143 -16.19 -12.81 12.74
N GLY A 144 -15.32 -12.79 13.75
CA GLY A 144 -15.37 -13.72 14.89
C GLY A 144 -14.92 -15.16 14.61
N LYS A 145 -14.40 -15.47 13.40
CA LYS A 145 -13.92 -16.81 13.05
C LYS A 145 -12.38 -16.85 13.04
N LYS A 146 -11.75 -16.99 14.21
CA LYS A 146 -10.27 -17.02 14.36
C LYS A 146 -9.56 -17.96 13.39
N SER A 147 -10.10 -19.18 13.16
CA SER A 147 -9.48 -20.14 12.23
C SER A 147 -9.42 -19.61 10.80
N ARG A 148 -10.44 -18.87 10.35
CA ARG A 148 -10.46 -18.24 9.03
C ARG A 148 -9.47 -17.09 8.91
N VAL A 149 -9.30 -16.33 10.00
CA VAL A 149 -8.26 -15.28 10.07
C VAL A 149 -6.86 -15.90 9.96
N ALA A 150 -6.62 -17.02 10.68
CA ALA A 150 -5.35 -17.74 10.60
C ALA A 150 -5.08 -18.30 9.19
N GLU A 151 -6.09 -18.82 8.50
CA GLU A 151 -5.97 -19.31 7.12
C GLU A 151 -5.59 -18.17 6.15
N VAL A 152 -6.26 -17.02 6.22
CA VAL A 152 -5.93 -15.84 5.39
C VAL A 152 -4.50 -15.40 5.63
N ALA A 153 -4.11 -15.21 6.90
CA ALA A 153 -2.77 -14.77 7.26
C ALA A 153 -1.70 -15.79 6.83
N THR A 154 -1.99 -17.10 6.98
CA THR A 154 -1.08 -18.17 6.55
C THR A 154 -0.87 -18.17 5.04
N ILE A 155 -1.92 -17.96 4.26
CA ILE A 155 -1.82 -17.93 2.79
C ILE A 155 -0.99 -16.72 2.34
N SER A 156 -1.25 -15.55 2.90
CA SER A 156 -0.53 -14.32 2.55
C SER A 156 0.95 -14.38 3.00
N ALA A 157 1.21 -14.77 4.25
CA ALA A 157 2.59 -14.89 4.76
C ALA A 157 3.36 -16.12 4.23
N GLY A 158 2.67 -17.14 3.70
CA GLY A 158 3.29 -18.41 3.34
C GLY A 158 3.81 -19.23 4.55
N ASP A 159 3.41 -18.87 5.79
CA ASP A 159 3.91 -19.45 7.03
C ASP A 159 2.79 -19.57 8.09
N PRO A 160 2.46 -20.81 8.53
CA PRO A 160 1.43 -21.02 9.55
C PRO A 160 1.76 -20.40 10.91
N SER A 161 3.03 -20.23 11.26
CA SER A 161 3.43 -19.62 12.52
C SER A 161 3.08 -18.13 12.55
N ILE A 162 3.33 -17.44 11.46
CA ILE A 162 2.91 -16.04 11.26
C ILE A 162 1.37 -15.95 11.26
N GLY A 163 0.72 -16.87 10.52
CA GLY A 163 -0.75 -16.90 10.42
C GLY A 163 -1.45 -17.04 11.77
N ASN A 164 -0.98 -17.95 12.60
CA ASN A 164 -1.54 -18.16 13.94
C ASN A 164 -1.29 -16.96 14.87
N LEU A 165 -0.08 -16.40 14.85
CA LEU A 165 0.24 -15.23 15.68
C LEU A 165 -0.66 -14.03 15.31
N ILE A 166 -0.85 -13.76 14.00
CA ILE A 166 -1.73 -12.68 13.57
C ILE A 166 -3.18 -12.94 13.99
N ALA A 167 -3.65 -14.19 13.92
CA ALA A 167 -5.00 -14.54 14.37
C ALA A 167 -5.19 -14.34 15.87
N ASP A 168 -4.18 -14.69 16.71
CA ASP A 168 -4.18 -14.43 18.15
C ASP A 168 -4.23 -12.93 18.43
N VAL A 169 -3.40 -12.16 17.75
CA VAL A 169 -3.35 -10.70 17.86
C VAL A 169 -4.70 -10.07 17.47
N MET A 170 -5.25 -10.44 16.31
CA MET A 170 -6.52 -9.87 15.84
C MET A 170 -7.71 -10.26 16.72
N GLU A 171 -7.68 -11.43 17.37
CA GLU A 171 -8.67 -11.82 18.36
C GLU A 171 -8.59 -10.95 19.62
N ALA A 172 -7.37 -10.60 20.07
CA ALA A 172 -7.14 -9.79 21.28
C ALA A 172 -7.53 -8.31 21.09
N ILE A 173 -7.21 -7.71 19.92
CA ILE A 173 -7.43 -6.27 19.67
C ILE A 173 -8.74 -5.97 18.92
N GLY A 174 -9.36 -6.99 18.31
CA GLY A 174 -10.58 -6.85 17.49
C GLY A 174 -10.30 -6.35 16.06
N LYS A 175 -11.37 -6.30 15.25
CA LYS A 175 -11.28 -5.99 13.81
C LYS A 175 -10.75 -4.58 13.50
N ASP A 176 -11.03 -3.61 14.37
CA ASP A 176 -10.64 -2.20 14.21
C ASP A 176 -9.31 -1.88 14.92
N GLY A 177 -8.68 -2.91 15.53
CA GLY A 177 -7.41 -2.79 16.23
C GLY A 177 -6.26 -2.46 15.28
N VAL A 178 -5.29 -1.71 15.79
CA VAL A 178 -4.08 -1.36 15.03
C VAL A 178 -2.98 -2.38 15.31
N VAL A 179 -2.40 -2.92 14.25
CA VAL A 179 -1.24 -3.79 14.29
C VAL A 179 -0.07 -3.05 13.65
N THR A 180 1.05 -2.99 14.33
CA THR A 180 2.32 -2.48 13.81
C THR A 180 3.36 -3.59 13.82
N VAL A 181 4.30 -3.55 12.87
CA VAL A 181 5.36 -4.54 12.74
C VAL A 181 6.71 -3.89 12.96
N GLU A 182 7.46 -4.38 13.94
CA GLU A 182 8.77 -3.85 14.32
C GLU A 182 9.85 -4.92 14.24
N GLU A 183 11.11 -4.49 14.21
CA GLU A 183 12.23 -5.40 14.33
C GLU A 183 12.40 -5.84 15.78
N GLY A 184 12.49 -7.15 15.99
CA GLY A 184 12.79 -7.76 17.28
C GLY A 184 14.29 -7.96 17.48
N GLN A 185 14.73 -8.02 18.72
CA GLN A 185 16.13 -8.32 19.04
C GLN A 185 16.42 -9.84 19.14
N GLY A 186 15.37 -10.67 19.14
CA GLY A 186 15.45 -12.11 19.20
C GLY A 186 15.44 -12.80 17.84
N LEU A 187 15.38 -14.13 17.84
CA LEU A 187 15.23 -14.95 16.63
C LEU A 187 13.75 -15.28 16.32
N ALA A 188 12.89 -15.17 17.33
CA ALA A 188 11.49 -15.55 17.26
C ALA A 188 10.59 -14.39 16.86
N LEU A 189 9.39 -14.73 16.40
CA LEU A 189 8.26 -13.82 16.28
C LEU A 189 7.58 -13.67 17.64
N GLU A 190 7.38 -12.44 18.07
CA GLU A 190 6.71 -12.11 19.34
C GLU A 190 5.64 -11.05 19.10
N SER A 191 4.63 -11.02 19.95
CA SER A 191 3.64 -9.93 19.95
C SER A 191 3.49 -9.36 21.34
N GLU A 192 3.30 -8.05 21.43
CA GLU A 192 2.96 -7.36 22.66
C GLU A 192 1.82 -6.37 22.42
N ASP A 193 0.96 -6.25 23.42
CA ASP A 193 -0.09 -5.23 23.43
C ASP A 193 0.43 -4.00 24.16
N VAL A 194 0.44 -2.86 23.49
CA VAL A 194 0.87 -1.58 24.06
C VAL A 194 -0.24 -0.57 23.99
N GLU A 195 -0.19 0.43 24.85
CA GLU A 195 -1.10 1.58 24.74
C GLU A 195 -0.78 2.36 23.45
N GLY A 196 -1.82 2.68 22.69
CA GLY A 196 -1.65 3.41 21.45
C GLY A 196 -2.91 4.14 21.01
N PHE A 197 -2.70 5.21 20.26
CA PHE A 197 -3.74 6.07 19.77
C PHE A 197 -3.59 6.24 18.25
N THR A 198 -4.68 6.06 17.54
CA THR A 198 -4.69 6.21 16.09
C THR A 198 -5.79 7.17 15.65
N PHE A 199 -5.50 8.00 14.65
CA PHE A 199 -6.48 8.88 14.02
C PHE A 199 -6.30 8.98 12.50
N ASP A 200 -7.40 9.25 11.79
CA ASP A 200 -7.48 9.22 10.33
C ASP A 200 -6.96 10.53 9.69
N ARG A 201 -5.70 10.81 9.87
CA ARG A 201 -4.96 11.87 9.17
C ARG A 201 -3.52 11.44 9.03
N GLY A 202 -2.99 11.54 7.82
CA GLY A 202 -1.62 11.21 7.49
C GLY A 202 -0.74 12.44 7.24
N PHE A 203 0.42 12.20 6.67
CA PHE A 203 1.40 13.25 6.40
C PHE A 203 0.88 14.26 5.36
N VAL A 204 1.26 15.53 5.53
CA VAL A 204 0.93 16.62 4.60
C VAL A 204 1.68 16.47 3.27
N SER A 205 2.86 15.88 3.28
CA SER A 205 3.70 15.70 2.09
C SER A 205 4.41 14.35 2.08
N ALA A 206 4.36 13.65 0.95
CA ALA A 206 5.08 12.39 0.76
C ALA A 206 6.61 12.52 0.88
N TYR A 207 7.15 13.73 0.69
CA TYR A 207 8.57 13.99 0.93
C TYR A 207 8.98 13.91 2.41
N MET A 208 8.03 13.75 3.34
CA MET A 208 8.28 13.57 4.78
C MET A 208 8.37 12.08 5.18
N VAL A 209 8.24 11.17 4.25
CA VAL A 209 8.34 9.72 4.45
C VAL A 209 9.77 9.29 4.79
N THR A 210 9.98 8.51 5.85
CA THR A 210 11.29 7.97 6.23
C THR A 210 11.54 6.59 5.65
N ASP A 211 10.48 5.78 5.52
CA ASP A 211 10.49 4.47 4.88
C ASP A 211 9.76 4.56 3.54
N THR A 212 10.54 4.66 2.46
CA THR A 212 9.98 4.76 1.11
C THR A 212 9.38 3.46 0.59
N GLY A 213 9.78 2.32 1.16
CA GLY A 213 9.22 1.01 0.81
C GLY A 213 7.75 0.92 1.24
N ARG A 214 7.47 1.34 2.45
CA ARG A 214 6.13 1.35 3.06
C ARG A 214 5.37 2.65 2.87
N MET A 215 6.01 3.69 2.36
CA MET A 215 5.45 5.05 2.30
C MET A 215 5.01 5.55 3.68
N GLU A 216 5.84 5.34 4.69
CA GLU A 216 5.59 5.72 6.08
C GLU A 216 6.68 6.65 6.61
N ALA A 217 6.29 7.57 7.49
CA ALA A 217 7.19 8.35 8.31
C ALA A 217 7.21 7.74 9.72
N VAL A 218 8.32 7.09 10.07
CA VAL A 218 8.51 6.39 11.36
C VAL A 218 9.51 7.17 12.19
N TYR A 219 9.12 7.53 13.41
CA TYR A 219 9.94 8.31 14.34
C TYR A 219 9.97 7.63 15.71
N ASP A 220 11.16 7.35 16.19
CA ASP A 220 11.40 6.82 17.54
C ASP A 220 11.68 7.98 18.52
N LYS A 221 10.92 8.01 19.61
CA LYS A 221 11.00 9.03 20.66
C LYS A 221 10.96 10.48 20.13
N PRO A 222 10.05 10.81 19.21
CA PRO A 222 9.98 12.13 18.63
C PRO A 222 9.50 13.17 19.66
N ALA A 223 9.86 14.43 19.41
CA ALA A 223 9.17 15.58 19.98
C ALA A 223 7.82 15.74 19.29
N ILE A 224 6.75 15.97 20.04
CA ILE A 224 5.40 16.16 19.49
C ILE A 224 4.93 17.57 19.78
N VAL A 225 4.68 18.35 18.74
CA VAL A 225 4.14 19.70 18.84
C VAL A 225 2.73 19.71 18.29
N ILE A 226 1.79 20.25 19.07
CA ILE A 226 0.37 20.27 18.75
C ILE A 226 -0.11 21.72 18.71
N THR A 227 -0.79 22.13 17.64
CA THR A 227 -1.37 23.46 17.51
C THR A 227 -2.70 23.44 16.76
N ASP A 228 -3.58 24.34 17.12
CA ASP A 228 -4.82 24.59 16.37
C ASP A 228 -4.65 25.61 15.23
N LYS A 229 -3.42 26.09 15.02
CA LYS A 229 -3.10 27.09 14.00
C LYS A 229 -2.77 26.41 12.66
N LYS A 230 -3.01 27.16 11.61
CA LYS A 230 -2.47 26.92 10.28
C LYS A 230 -1.09 27.56 10.18
N ILE A 231 -0.09 26.82 9.72
CA ILE A 231 1.30 27.28 9.60
C ILE A 231 1.62 27.47 8.11
N SER A 232 1.74 28.71 7.68
CA SER A 232 2.06 29.08 6.29
C SER A 232 3.45 29.71 6.17
N SER A 233 3.93 30.42 7.21
CA SER A 233 5.27 31.03 7.26
C SER A 233 6.17 30.29 8.25
N ILE A 234 7.38 29.97 7.82
CA ILE A 234 8.37 29.34 8.70
C ILE A 234 8.82 30.26 9.82
N ALA A 235 8.81 31.59 9.59
CA ALA A 235 9.25 32.59 10.58
C ALA A 235 8.46 32.50 11.88
N GLU A 236 7.17 32.17 11.83
CA GLU A 236 6.34 32.00 13.03
C GLU A 236 6.76 30.78 13.86
N PHE A 237 7.20 29.69 13.19
CA PHE A 237 7.54 28.42 13.85
C PHE A 237 9.03 28.33 14.20
N LEU A 238 9.87 29.15 13.59
CA LEU A 238 11.32 29.12 13.73
C LEU A 238 11.80 29.21 15.19
N PRO A 239 11.25 30.09 16.06
CA PRO A 239 11.70 30.19 17.45
C PRO A 239 11.58 28.90 18.24
N LEU A 240 10.51 28.12 17.99
CA LEU A 240 10.32 26.83 18.64
C LEU A 240 11.25 25.75 18.04
N LEU A 241 11.47 25.78 16.72
CA LEU A 241 12.43 24.87 16.07
C LEU A 241 13.86 25.07 16.60
N GLU A 242 14.28 26.32 16.82
CA GLU A 242 15.59 26.63 17.38
C GLU A 242 15.73 26.11 18.82
N LYS A 243 14.70 26.28 19.66
CA LYS A 243 14.67 25.71 21.02
C LYS A 243 14.78 24.18 20.99
N LEU A 244 14.05 23.50 20.07
CA LEU A 244 14.11 22.05 19.90
C LEU A 244 15.51 21.61 19.44
N ALA A 245 16.11 22.29 18.47
CA ALA A 245 17.45 22.01 18.00
C ALA A 245 18.51 22.15 19.09
N GLN A 246 18.45 23.23 19.89
CA GLN A 246 19.33 23.46 21.04
C GLN A 246 19.20 22.37 22.11
N ALA A 247 17.98 21.81 22.28
CA ALA A 247 17.72 20.69 23.16
C ALA A 247 18.10 19.32 22.56
N GLY A 248 18.68 19.29 21.37
CA GLY A 248 19.07 18.07 20.68
C GLY A 248 17.92 17.23 20.09
N LYS A 249 16.71 17.76 20.10
CA LYS A 249 15.51 17.09 19.59
C LYS A 249 15.37 17.35 18.09
N LYS A 250 15.89 16.44 17.26
CA LYS A 250 15.89 16.58 15.80
C LYS A 250 14.69 15.92 15.13
N ASP A 251 14.05 14.96 15.79
CA ASP A 251 12.90 14.23 15.30
C ASP A 251 11.62 14.88 15.83
N LEU A 252 10.80 15.40 14.92
CA LEU A 252 9.62 16.20 15.24
C LEU A 252 8.38 15.68 14.51
N VAL A 253 7.32 15.46 15.26
CA VAL A 253 5.95 15.28 14.76
C VAL A 253 5.18 16.56 15.04
N LEU A 254 4.74 17.25 13.99
CA LEU A 254 3.99 18.48 14.06
C LEU A 254 2.54 18.23 13.69
N ILE A 255 1.62 18.31 14.65
CA ILE A 255 0.18 18.20 14.44
C ILE A 255 -0.42 19.61 14.43
N ALA A 256 -0.92 20.04 13.28
CA ALA A 256 -1.43 21.39 13.07
C ALA A 256 -2.75 21.37 12.30
N GLU A 257 -3.50 22.48 12.32
CA GLU A 257 -4.68 22.58 11.44
C GLU A 257 -4.32 22.31 9.98
N ASP A 258 -3.28 22.95 9.51
CA ASP A 258 -2.64 22.71 8.20
C ASP A 258 -1.20 23.23 8.21
N VAL A 259 -0.37 22.70 7.32
CA VAL A 259 0.98 23.20 7.06
C VAL A 259 1.14 23.36 5.56
N GLU A 260 1.39 24.59 5.10
CA GLU A 260 1.43 24.88 3.66
C GLU A 260 2.49 25.92 3.30
N GLY A 261 2.60 26.22 2.01
CA GLY A 261 3.42 27.30 1.47
C GLY A 261 4.90 27.20 1.82
N GLU A 262 5.47 28.32 2.28
CA GLU A 262 6.88 28.45 2.64
C GLU A 262 7.27 27.52 3.80
N ALA A 263 6.40 27.41 4.81
CA ALA A 263 6.65 26.56 5.98
C ALA A 263 6.82 25.10 5.57
N LEU A 264 5.90 24.54 4.76
CA LEU A 264 5.98 23.17 4.27
C LEU A 264 7.26 22.94 3.47
N THR A 265 7.56 23.84 2.52
CA THR A 265 8.75 23.72 1.67
C THR A 265 10.03 23.71 2.50
N THR A 266 10.13 24.58 3.51
CA THR A 266 11.30 24.68 4.38
C THR A 266 11.46 23.46 5.26
N LEU A 267 10.38 22.92 5.84
CA LEU A 267 10.42 21.69 6.64
C LEU A 267 10.86 20.48 5.79
N VAL A 268 10.34 20.35 4.57
CA VAL A 268 10.75 19.30 3.62
C VAL A 268 12.23 19.42 3.25
N LEU A 269 12.70 20.64 2.94
CA LEU A 269 14.11 20.87 2.60
C LEU A 269 15.05 20.56 3.77
N ASN A 270 14.69 20.94 5.00
CA ASN A 270 15.49 20.63 6.20
C ASN A 270 15.58 19.12 6.43
N ARG A 271 14.47 18.39 6.21
CA ARG A 271 14.47 16.95 6.29
C ARG A 271 15.36 16.31 5.22
N LEU A 272 15.22 16.71 3.96
CA LEU A 272 16.05 16.18 2.86
C LEU A 272 17.55 16.44 3.06
N LYS A 273 17.89 17.53 3.75
CA LYS A 273 19.27 17.86 4.14
C LYS A 273 19.74 17.16 5.42
N GLY A 274 18.87 16.41 6.10
CA GLY A 274 19.19 15.74 7.37
C GLY A 274 19.45 16.71 8.55
N VAL A 275 19.02 17.96 8.45
CA VAL A 275 19.22 18.97 9.50
C VAL A 275 18.17 18.80 10.60
N PHE A 276 16.93 18.57 10.21
CA PHE A 276 15.79 18.41 11.11
C PHE A 276 14.78 17.43 10.47
N ASN A 277 14.50 16.33 11.15
CA ASN A 277 13.55 15.34 10.68
C ASN A 277 12.15 15.73 11.14
N THR A 278 11.31 16.20 10.24
CA THR A 278 9.96 16.62 10.58
C THR A 278 8.94 15.87 9.74
N VAL A 279 7.88 15.37 10.39
CA VAL A 279 6.62 15.03 9.73
C VAL A 279 5.53 15.98 10.20
N ALA A 280 4.84 16.61 9.25
CA ALA A 280 3.66 17.42 9.52
C ALA A 280 2.40 16.63 9.21
N VAL A 281 1.44 16.66 10.12
CA VAL A 281 0.18 15.94 10.07
C VAL A 281 -0.96 16.93 10.29
N LYS A 282 -2.04 16.77 9.51
CA LYS A 282 -3.25 17.58 9.74
C LYS A 282 -4.00 17.12 10.98
N ALA A 283 -4.50 18.08 11.75
CA ALA A 283 -5.34 17.79 12.91
C ALA A 283 -6.60 17.00 12.51
N PRO A 284 -7.02 16.02 13.31
CA PRO A 284 -8.25 15.29 13.06
C PRO A 284 -9.49 16.18 13.32
N ALA A 285 -10.60 15.84 12.69
CA ALA A 285 -11.87 16.54 12.76
C ALA A 285 -11.84 18.01 12.28
N PHE A 286 -12.93 18.76 12.52
CA PHE A 286 -13.10 20.15 12.10
C PHE A 286 -13.82 20.97 13.19
N GLY A 287 -13.62 22.29 13.20
CA GLY A 287 -14.26 23.21 14.14
C GLY A 287 -13.98 22.88 15.61
N ASP A 288 -15.00 22.94 16.48
CA ASP A 288 -14.83 22.67 17.92
C ASP A 288 -14.42 21.22 18.20
N ARG A 289 -14.85 20.26 17.38
CA ARG A 289 -14.42 18.87 17.50
C ARG A 289 -12.92 18.68 17.27
N ARG A 290 -12.29 19.53 16.45
CA ARG A 290 -10.84 19.53 16.27
C ARG A 290 -10.12 19.92 17.55
N LYS A 291 -10.61 20.95 18.26
CA LYS A 291 -10.04 21.38 19.54
C LYS A 291 -10.09 20.26 20.58
N ASP A 292 -11.21 19.55 20.63
CA ASP A 292 -11.37 18.40 21.50
C ASP A 292 -10.41 17.24 21.16
N ALA A 293 -10.29 16.91 19.88
CA ALA A 293 -9.37 15.87 19.43
C ALA A 293 -7.90 16.23 19.67
N LEU A 294 -7.52 17.50 19.44
CA LEU A 294 -6.16 17.98 19.75
C LEU A 294 -5.87 17.91 21.26
N ASN A 295 -6.85 18.23 22.12
CA ASN A 295 -6.72 18.07 23.57
C ASN A 295 -6.57 16.61 23.98
N ASP A 296 -7.29 15.67 23.33
CA ASP A 296 -7.14 14.25 23.58
C ASP A 296 -5.72 13.75 23.25
N ILE A 297 -5.16 14.19 22.10
CA ILE A 297 -3.80 13.87 21.70
C ILE A 297 -2.78 14.51 22.63
N ALA A 298 -3.02 15.75 23.08
CA ALA A 298 -2.15 16.46 24.00
C ALA A 298 -2.05 15.72 25.35
N ILE A 299 -3.17 15.33 25.93
CA ILE A 299 -3.22 14.56 27.19
C ILE A 299 -2.47 13.22 27.02
N LEU A 300 -2.67 12.54 25.92
CA LEU A 300 -2.00 11.25 25.65
C LEU A 300 -0.48 11.40 25.55
N THR A 301 0.01 12.47 24.92
CA THR A 301 1.43 12.68 24.63
C THR A 301 2.16 13.50 25.69
N GLY A 302 1.43 14.05 26.68
CA GLY A 302 1.96 14.98 27.66
C GLY A 302 2.30 16.33 27.05
N ALA A 303 1.69 16.68 25.91
CA ALA A 303 1.84 17.99 25.26
C ALA A 303 0.82 18.99 25.78
N GLU A 304 1.01 20.26 25.43
CA GLU A 304 -0.02 21.30 25.52
C GLU A 304 -0.34 21.86 24.14
N VAL A 305 -1.64 22.05 23.85
CA VAL A 305 -2.06 22.61 22.55
C VAL A 305 -1.71 24.09 22.48
N ILE A 306 -0.82 24.45 21.56
CA ILE A 306 -0.44 25.85 21.29
C ILE A 306 -1.59 26.51 20.54
N SER A 307 -2.36 27.33 21.26
CA SER A 307 -3.58 27.97 20.74
C SER A 307 -3.56 29.48 20.92
N SER A 308 -4.03 30.17 19.89
CA SER A 308 -4.23 31.64 19.98
C SER A 308 -5.29 32.04 21.01
N ASP A 309 -6.31 31.20 21.20
CA ASP A 309 -7.36 31.45 22.20
C ASP A 309 -6.81 31.45 23.63
N ARG A 310 -5.65 30.82 23.87
CA ARG A 310 -4.92 30.81 25.14
C ARG A 310 -3.79 31.85 25.19
N GLY A 311 -3.67 32.70 24.17
CA GLY A 311 -2.59 33.69 24.07
C GLY A 311 -1.20 33.11 23.79
N MET A 312 -1.12 31.86 23.34
CA MET A 312 0.13 31.15 23.07
C MET A 312 0.61 31.40 21.65
N THR A 313 1.91 31.63 21.50
CA THR A 313 2.61 31.73 20.21
C THR A 313 3.84 30.83 20.24
N PHE A 314 4.35 30.43 19.08
CA PHE A 314 5.58 29.60 19.01
C PHE A 314 6.82 30.34 19.57
N GLU A 315 6.77 31.66 19.68
CA GLU A 315 7.83 32.51 20.25
C GLU A 315 7.82 32.46 21.78
N ASN A 316 6.61 32.56 22.40
CA ASN A 316 6.47 32.71 23.85
C ASN A 316 6.33 31.40 24.62
N VAL A 317 6.28 30.24 23.93
CA VAL A 317 6.21 28.90 24.58
C VAL A 317 7.60 28.33 24.80
N ASP A 318 7.71 27.52 25.86
CA ASP A 318 8.91 26.74 26.19
C ASP A 318 8.73 25.27 25.84
N LEU A 319 9.81 24.48 25.99
CA LEU A 319 9.82 23.04 25.68
C LEU A 319 8.88 22.21 26.56
N GLN A 320 8.30 22.77 27.60
CA GLN A 320 7.32 22.11 28.48
C GLN A 320 6.00 21.81 27.76
N VAL A 321 5.67 22.57 26.69
CA VAL A 321 4.46 22.32 25.88
C VAL A 321 4.65 21.16 24.89
N VAL A 322 5.88 20.68 24.74
CA VAL A 322 6.24 19.64 23.76
C VAL A 322 6.02 18.26 24.37
N GLY A 323 5.16 17.50 23.76
CA GLY A 323 4.91 16.12 24.13
C GLY A 323 5.94 15.14 23.59
N SER A 324 5.74 13.88 23.91
CA SER A 324 6.58 12.77 23.45
C SER A 324 5.78 11.48 23.28
N ALA A 325 6.34 10.51 22.60
CA ALA A 325 5.85 9.13 22.54
C ALA A 325 7.05 8.20 22.37
N ARG A 326 6.87 6.90 22.62
CA ARG A 326 7.91 5.90 22.30
C ARG A 326 8.14 5.85 20.78
N LYS A 327 7.05 5.82 20.02
CA LYS A 327 7.10 5.80 18.55
C LYS A 327 5.89 6.48 17.94
N VAL A 328 6.08 7.12 16.79
CA VAL A 328 4.99 7.63 15.94
C VAL A 328 5.19 7.12 14.53
N ILE A 329 4.11 6.56 13.96
CA ILE A 329 4.06 6.06 12.59
C ILE A 329 2.99 6.86 11.84
N VAL A 330 3.37 7.47 10.74
CA VAL A 330 2.48 8.28 9.90
C VAL A 330 2.52 7.77 8.48
N ASN A 331 1.39 7.31 7.98
CA ASN A 331 1.22 7.01 6.56
C ASN A 331 0.39 8.11 5.86
N LYS A 332 -0.05 7.87 4.65
CA LYS A 332 -0.82 8.84 3.86
C LYS A 332 -2.16 9.22 4.50
N ASP A 333 -2.81 8.28 5.18
CA ASP A 333 -4.20 8.40 5.61
C ASP A 333 -4.35 8.39 7.14
N GLN A 334 -3.32 7.94 7.88
CA GLN A 334 -3.44 7.64 9.29
C GLN A 334 -2.16 7.99 10.06
N THR A 335 -2.31 8.37 11.33
CA THR A 335 -1.22 8.56 12.29
C THR A 335 -1.47 7.68 13.50
N THR A 336 -0.46 6.88 13.88
CA THR A 336 -0.46 6.02 15.06
C THR A 336 0.60 6.51 16.04
N ILE A 337 0.20 6.79 17.28
CA ILE A 337 1.05 7.17 18.39
C ILE A 337 1.13 5.98 19.34
N ILE A 338 2.30 5.47 19.61
CA ILE A 338 2.55 4.30 20.45
C ILE A 338 3.22 4.75 21.74
N GLU A 339 2.62 4.39 22.88
CA GLU A 339 3.06 4.77 24.21
C GLU A 339 3.38 6.27 24.32
N GLY A 340 2.32 7.07 24.31
CA GLY A 340 2.41 8.51 24.52
C GLY A 340 2.98 8.83 25.89
N GLY A 341 3.78 9.94 25.96
CA GLY A 341 4.45 10.36 27.20
C GLY A 341 3.55 11.04 28.24
N GLY A 342 2.22 11.03 28.02
CA GLY A 342 1.25 11.62 28.97
C GLY A 342 1.08 10.76 30.24
N SER A 343 0.45 11.37 31.26
CA SER A 343 0.15 10.68 32.51
C SER A 343 -1.01 9.68 32.33
N PRO A 344 -0.83 8.38 32.66
CA PRO A 344 -1.93 7.40 32.61
C PRO A 344 -3.15 7.82 33.43
N THR A 345 -2.93 8.53 34.54
CA THR A 345 -4.01 9.04 35.38
C THR A 345 -4.83 10.13 34.70
N GLU A 346 -4.18 11.01 33.92
CA GLU A 346 -4.87 12.06 33.14
C GLU A 346 -5.62 11.45 31.95
N VAL A 347 -5.02 10.48 31.25
CA VAL A 347 -5.67 9.72 30.17
C VAL A 347 -6.92 9.03 30.71
N ALA A 348 -6.83 8.30 31.84
CA ALA A 348 -7.97 7.65 32.46
C ALA A 348 -9.07 8.63 32.89
N ALA A 349 -8.70 9.79 33.44
CA ALA A 349 -9.65 10.86 33.78
C ALA A 349 -10.36 11.38 32.53
N ARG A 350 -9.63 11.56 31.42
CA ARG A 350 -10.21 12.02 30.15
C ARG A 350 -11.18 10.98 29.56
N VAL A 351 -10.83 9.70 29.57
CA VAL A 351 -11.72 8.61 29.17
C VAL A 351 -13.03 8.63 29.98
N LYS A 352 -12.92 8.80 31.30
CA LYS A 352 -14.10 8.92 32.18
C LYS A 352 -14.96 10.14 31.86
N GLN A 353 -14.33 11.27 31.56
CA GLN A 353 -15.04 12.49 31.16
C GLN A 353 -15.82 12.28 29.85
N ILE A 354 -15.20 11.64 28.85
CA ILE A 354 -15.87 11.34 27.58
C ILE A 354 -17.02 10.35 27.81
N GLN A 355 -16.86 9.37 28.70
CA GLN A 355 -17.95 8.47 29.06
C GLN A 355 -19.18 9.20 29.63
N GLN A 356 -18.94 10.18 30.49
CA GLN A 356 -20.02 11.03 31.03
C GLN A 356 -20.69 11.88 29.93
N GLN A 357 -19.91 12.36 28.95
CA GLN A 357 -20.45 13.07 27.81
C GLN A 357 -21.32 12.18 26.91
N ILE A 358 -20.95 10.90 26.73
CA ILE A 358 -21.76 9.91 25.99
C ILE A 358 -23.13 9.73 26.68
N GLU A 359 -23.13 9.58 28.00
CA GLU A 359 -24.36 9.41 28.78
C GLU A 359 -25.28 10.64 28.74
N ALA A 360 -24.68 11.83 28.63
CA ALA A 360 -25.40 13.11 28.57
C ALA A 360 -25.84 13.50 27.15
N ALA A 361 -25.26 12.89 26.12
CA ALA A 361 -25.50 13.26 24.72
C ALA A 361 -26.91 12.83 24.28
N SER A 362 -27.63 13.76 23.66
CA SER A 362 -29.00 13.53 23.13
C SER A 362 -29.02 13.08 21.67
N SER A 363 -27.95 13.33 20.92
CA SER A 363 -27.80 13.01 19.50
C SER A 363 -27.07 11.68 19.34
N GLU A 364 -27.63 10.74 18.57
CA GLU A 364 -26.96 9.48 18.23
C GLU A 364 -25.64 9.73 17.48
N TYR A 365 -25.59 10.74 16.62
CA TYR A 365 -24.37 11.12 15.91
C TYR A 365 -23.27 11.63 16.85
N ASP A 366 -23.63 12.38 17.89
CA ASP A 366 -22.65 12.85 18.88
C ASP A 366 -22.20 11.71 19.79
N LYS A 367 -23.09 10.80 20.16
CA LYS A 367 -22.74 9.58 20.89
C LYS A 367 -21.72 8.75 20.11
N GLU A 368 -21.99 8.48 18.83
CA GLU A 368 -21.07 7.70 17.99
C GLU A 368 -19.68 8.34 17.90
N ASN A 369 -19.60 9.67 17.74
CA ASN A 369 -18.32 10.36 17.71
C ASN A 369 -17.57 10.31 19.06
N LEU A 370 -18.30 10.47 20.16
CA LEU A 370 -17.71 10.37 21.51
C LEU A 370 -17.26 8.93 21.81
N GLU A 371 -18.00 7.92 21.36
CA GLU A 371 -17.61 6.52 21.47
C GLU A 371 -16.34 6.22 20.69
N LYS A 372 -16.20 6.73 19.46
CA LYS A 372 -14.96 6.64 18.66
C LYS A 372 -13.78 7.28 19.38
N ARG A 373 -13.95 8.47 19.95
CA ARG A 373 -12.90 9.16 20.70
C ARG A 373 -12.49 8.36 21.94
N ARG A 374 -13.48 7.86 22.71
CA ARG A 374 -13.21 7.00 23.88
C ARG A 374 -12.43 5.74 23.47
N ALA A 375 -12.89 5.06 22.43
CA ALA A 375 -12.24 3.85 21.92
C ALA A 375 -10.80 4.12 21.48
N SER A 376 -10.53 5.25 20.81
CA SER A 376 -9.17 5.63 20.40
C SER A 376 -8.27 5.91 21.60
N LEU A 377 -8.74 6.61 22.65
CA LEU A 377 -7.94 6.92 23.84
C LEU A 377 -7.65 5.70 24.73
N SER A 378 -8.56 4.72 24.75
CA SER A 378 -8.39 3.45 25.47
C SER A 378 -7.89 2.32 24.57
N GLY A 379 -7.53 2.65 23.33
CA GLY A 379 -7.11 1.70 22.32
C GLY A 379 -5.79 1.03 22.67
N LYS A 380 -5.69 -0.23 22.25
CA LYS A 380 -4.42 -0.97 22.24
C LYS A 380 -3.91 -1.07 20.82
N VAL A 381 -2.61 -0.97 20.69
CA VAL A 381 -1.87 -1.29 19.47
C VAL A 381 -1.13 -2.59 19.73
N ALA A 382 -1.33 -3.56 18.86
CA ALA A 382 -0.51 -4.77 18.90
C ALA A 382 0.78 -4.52 18.11
N VAL A 383 1.91 -4.77 18.74
CA VAL A 383 3.22 -4.68 18.12
C VAL A 383 3.72 -6.09 17.87
N ILE A 384 3.87 -6.47 16.60
CA ILE A 384 4.50 -7.73 16.21
C ILE A 384 5.98 -7.47 16.00
N LYS A 385 6.81 -8.11 16.83
CA LYS A 385 8.28 -8.04 16.75
C LYS A 385 8.79 -9.20 15.91
N VAL A 386 9.48 -8.87 14.83
CA VAL A 386 10.02 -9.85 13.88
C VAL A 386 11.49 -10.08 14.16
N GLY A 387 11.83 -11.29 14.58
CA GLY A 387 13.22 -11.72 14.82
C GLY A 387 13.82 -12.49 13.64
N GLY A 388 15.15 -12.49 13.56
CA GLY A 388 15.90 -13.24 12.55
C GLY A 388 17.39 -13.24 12.84
N ALA A 389 18.13 -14.10 12.13
CA ALA A 389 19.57 -14.21 12.28
C ALA A 389 20.35 -13.14 11.51
N THR A 390 19.73 -12.56 10.48
CA THR A 390 20.31 -11.52 9.62
C THR A 390 19.29 -10.42 9.34
N GLU A 391 19.76 -9.21 9.08
CA GLU A 391 18.93 -8.06 8.71
C GLU A 391 18.04 -8.37 7.48
N THR A 392 18.61 -9.02 6.47
CA THR A 392 17.86 -9.43 5.26
C THR A 392 16.73 -10.41 5.58
N GLU A 393 16.93 -11.34 6.52
CA GLU A 393 15.87 -12.26 6.96
C GLU A 393 14.78 -11.53 7.73
N ILE A 394 15.15 -10.57 8.58
CA ILE A 394 14.20 -9.76 9.34
C ILE A 394 13.38 -8.89 8.39
N GLU A 395 14.02 -8.20 7.43
CA GLU A 395 13.31 -7.40 6.42
C GLU A 395 12.30 -8.26 5.63
N GLU A 396 12.71 -9.42 5.13
CA GLU A 396 11.85 -10.32 4.36
C GLU A 396 10.66 -10.82 5.18
N LYS A 397 10.89 -11.27 6.42
CA LYS A 397 9.81 -11.69 7.33
C LYS A 397 8.86 -10.54 7.67
N LYS A 398 9.40 -9.34 7.86
CA LYS A 398 8.61 -8.12 8.12
C LYS A 398 7.64 -7.85 7.00
N PHE A 399 8.08 -7.88 5.74
CA PHE A 399 7.20 -7.71 4.58
C PHE A 399 6.06 -8.75 4.56
N ARG A 400 6.38 -10.03 4.83
CA ARG A 400 5.35 -11.07 4.89
C ARG A 400 4.33 -10.86 6.01
N VAL A 401 4.77 -10.40 7.17
CA VAL A 401 3.86 -10.09 8.29
C VAL A 401 2.98 -8.90 7.95
N ASP A 402 3.52 -7.85 7.33
CA ASP A 402 2.75 -6.68 6.91
C ASP A 402 1.67 -7.03 5.87
N ASP A 403 2.05 -7.78 4.84
CA ASP A 403 1.11 -8.26 3.81
C ASP A 403 0.00 -9.11 4.43
N ALA A 404 0.35 -10.01 5.38
CA ALA A 404 -0.62 -10.84 6.05
C ALA A 404 -1.58 -10.04 6.96
N VAL A 405 -1.08 -9.03 7.66
CA VAL A 405 -1.93 -8.11 8.45
C VAL A 405 -2.88 -7.33 7.54
N ALA A 406 -2.39 -6.83 6.40
CA ALA A 406 -3.21 -6.11 5.43
C ALA A 406 -4.28 -7.02 4.79
N ALA A 407 -3.89 -8.25 4.39
CA ALA A 407 -4.81 -9.25 3.85
C ALA A 407 -5.91 -9.63 4.85
N VAL A 408 -5.57 -9.80 6.14
CA VAL A 408 -6.54 -10.06 7.22
C VAL A 408 -7.50 -8.90 7.40
N LYS A 409 -7.03 -7.66 7.42
CA LYS A 409 -7.89 -6.46 7.51
C LYS A 409 -8.85 -6.39 6.32
N ALA A 410 -8.37 -6.65 5.11
CA ALA A 410 -9.20 -6.72 3.92
C ALA A 410 -10.26 -7.84 3.99
N ALA A 411 -9.89 -9.01 4.53
CA ALA A 411 -10.80 -10.14 4.71
C ALA A 411 -11.84 -9.91 5.81
N LEU A 412 -11.48 -9.22 6.89
CA LEU A 412 -12.42 -8.84 7.95
C LEU A 412 -13.42 -7.77 7.50
N SER A 413 -13.05 -6.94 6.51
CA SER A 413 -13.93 -5.93 5.91
C SER A 413 -14.91 -6.54 4.91
N ASP A 414 -14.42 -7.32 3.94
CA ASP A 414 -15.17 -7.71 2.74
C ASP A 414 -15.37 -9.23 2.63
N GLY A 415 -14.90 -10.01 3.62
CA GLY A 415 -14.99 -11.47 3.62
C GLY A 415 -13.93 -12.16 2.76
N ILE A 416 -14.10 -13.47 2.58
CA ILE A 416 -13.20 -14.34 1.84
C ILE A 416 -13.89 -15.12 0.71
N VAL A 417 -13.09 -15.52 -0.27
CA VAL A 417 -13.50 -16.39 -1.38
C VAL A 417 -12.51 -17.56 -1.53
N PRO A 418 -12.83 -18.61 -2.31
CA PRO A 418 -11.88 -19.66 -2.64
C PRO A 418 -10.61 -19.08 -3.27
N GLY A 419 -9.44 -19.43 -2.73
CA GLY A 419 -8.15 -18.91 -3.17
C GLY A 419 -7.53 -19.66 -4.33
N GLY A 420 -6.22 -19.44 -4.54
CA GLY A 420 -5.44 -20.13 -5.56
C GLY A 420 -5.84 -19.80 -7.01
N GLY A 421 -6.42 -18.63 -7.27
CA GLY A 421 -6.90 -18.19 -8.58
C GLY A 421 -8.19 -18.87 -9.05
N VAL A 422 -8.75 -19.78 -8.26
CA VAL A 422 -9.97 -20.56 -8.62
C VAL A 422 -11.18 -19.66 -8.73
N THR A 423 -11.34 -18.68 -7.83
CA THR A 423 -12.43 -17.72 -7.89
C THR A 423 -12.42 -16.94 -9.20
N LEU A 424 -11.26 -16.48 -9.67
CA LEU A 424 -11.14 -15.78 -10.96
C LEU A 424 -11.60 -16.66 -12.13
N ILE A 425 -11.28 -17.97 -12.12
CA ILE A 425 -11.75 -18.92 -13.13
C ILE A 425 -13.27 -19.10 -13.05
N ASN A 426 -13.81 -19.29 -11.85
CA ASN A 426 -15.26 -19.47 -11.66
C ASN A 426 -16.05 -18.23 -12.12
N LEU A 427 -15.50 -17.04 -11.94
CA LEU A 427 -16.10 -15.79 -12.37
C LEU A 427 -16.17 -15.61 -13.89
N THR A 428 -15.32 -16.31 -14.67
CA THR A 428 -15.39 -16.26 -16.14
C THR A 428 -16.76 -16.70 -16.68
N SER A 429 -17.44 -17.61 -15.97
CA SER A 429 -18.79 -18.07 -16.33
C SER A 429 -19.89 -17.03 -16.13
N SER A 430 -19.63 -15.98 -15.33
CA SER A 430 -20.58 -14.88 -15.12
C SER A 430 -20.56 -13.83 -16.24
N ILE A 431 -19.54 -13.88 -17.09
CA ILE A 431 -19.41 -12.95 -18.22
C ILE A 431 -20.37 -13.39 -19.32
N ALA A 432 -21.53 -12.74 -19.35
CA ALA A 432 -22.56 -13.06 -20.33
C ALA A 432 -22.13 -12.61 -21.74
N ALA A 433 -22.30 -13.48 -22.71
CA ALA A 433 -22.21 -13.12 -24.11
C ALA A 433 -23.56 -12.55 -24.56
N ASP A 434 -23.59 -11.32 -25.05
CA ASP A 434 -24.75 -10.75 -25.71
C ASP A 434 -24.55 -10.87 -27.22
N LYS A 435 -25.40 -11.68 -27.87
CA LYS A 435 -25.34 -11.93 -29.30
C LYS A 435 -25.75 -10.70 -30.15
N THR A 436 -26.31 -9.70 -29.52
CA THR A 436 -26.74 -8.45 -30.18
C THR A 436 -25.67 -7.35 -30.14
N GLU A 437 -24.59 -7.57 -29.39
CA GLU A 437 -23.48 -6.62 -29.28
C GLU A 437 -22.59 -6.60 -30.53
N ASP A 438 -21.92 -5.48 -30.74
CA ASP A 438 -20.84 -5.35 -31.71
C ASP A 438 -19.73 -6.39 -31.47
N ASN A 439 -19.14 -6.93 -32.54
CA ASN A 439 -18.09 -7.94 -32.47
C ASN A 439 -16.89 -7.48 -31.61
N SER A 440 -16.53 -6.20 -31.66
CA SER A 440 -15.43 -5.68 -30.84
C SER A 440 -15.82 -5.57 -29.36
N VAL A 441 -17.09 -5.28 -29.04
CA VAL A 441 -17.58 -5.30 -27.64
C VAL A 441 -17.54 -6.73 -27.10
N SER A 442 -18.04 -7.71 -27.87
CA SER A 442 -17.98 -9.12 -27.50
C SER A 442 -16.52 -9.62 -27.34
N ALA A 443 -15.62 -9.22 -28.25
CA ALA A 443 -14.19 -9.52 -28.15
C ALA A 443 -13.55 -8.90 -26.90
N GLY A 444 -13.95 -7.69 -26.52
CA GLY A 444 -13.54 -7.01 -25.29
C GLY A 444 -13.89 -7.83 -24.02
N ARG A 445 -15.08 -8.43 -23.97
CA ARG A 445 -15.45 -9.34 -22.88
C ARG A 445 -14.53 -10.57 -22.82
N GLN A 446 -14.18 -11.13 -23.98
CA GLN A 446 -13.29 -12.30 -24.07
C GLN A 446 -11.85 -11.99 -23.62
N ILE A 447 -11.39 -10.75 -23.77
CA ILE A 447 -10.10 -10.32 -23.20
C ILE A 447 -10.08 -10.59 -21.69
N LEU A 448 -11.13 -10.20 -20.97
CA LEU A 448 -11.20 -10.40 -19.51
C LEU A 448 -11.22 -11.89 -19.17
N VAL A 449 -12.02 -12.70 -19.86
CA VAL A 449 -12.07 -14.17 -19.63
C VAL A 449 -10.67 -14.78 -19.68
N LYS A 450 -9.89 -14.45 -20.71
CA LYS A 450 -8.52 -14.98 -20.87
C LYS A 450 -7.56 -14.46 -19.80
N ALA A 451 -7.68 -13.18 -19.41
CA ALA A 451 -6.81 -12.57 -18.41
C ALA A 451 -7.07 -13.13 -17.01
N LEU A 452 -8.33 -13.42 -16.65
CA LEU A 452 -8.69 -13.98 -15.34
C LEU A 452 -8.17 -15.42 -15.13
N GLU A 453 -7.83 -16.14 -16.18
CA GLU A 453 -7.20 -17.47 -16.09
C GLU A 453 -5.71 -17.41 -15.74
N GLN A 454 -5.05 -16.27 -15.99
CA GLN A 454 -3.59 -16.19 -15.93
C GLN A 454 -3.01 -16.30 -14.52
N PRO A 455 -3.60 -15.73 -13.46
CA PRO A 455 -3.10 -15.95 -12.11
C PRO A 455 -3.01 -17.41 -11.74
N PHE A 456 -4.05 -18.20 -12.05
CA PHE A 456 -4.04 -19.65 -11.84
C PHE A 456 -2.93 -20.35 -12.66
N ARG A 457 -2.77 -19.98 -13.93
CA ARG A 457 -1.74 -20.55 -14.81
C ARG A 457 -0.33 -20.27 -14.29
N ILE A 458 -0.07 -19.04 -13.83
CA ILE A 458 1.24 -18.66 -13.28
C ILE A 458 1.51 -19.40 -11.96
N LEU A 459 0.52 -19.48 -11.08
CA LEU A 459 0.63 -20.21 -9.82
C LEU A 459 1.00 -21.68 -10.03
N LEU A 460 0.34 -22.37 -10.96
CA LEU A 460 0.68 -23.75 -11.32
C LEU A 460 2.06 -23.85 -11.96
N LYS A 461 2.41 -22.93 -12.86
CA LYS A 461 3.72 -22.89 -13.51
C LYS A 461 4.85 -22.74 -12.48
N ASN A 462 4.70 -21.84 -11.50
CA ASN A 462 5.68 -21.67 -10.44
C ASN A 462 5.80 -22.90 -9.55
N ALA A 463 4.72 -23.69 -9.44
CA ALA A 463 4.72 -24.97 -8.74
C ALA A 463 5.24 -26.16 -9.58
N GLY A 464 5.67 -25.93 -10.83
CA GLY A 464 6.12 -26.99 -11.73
C GLY A 464 5.00 -27.86 -12.31
N LEU A 465 3.75 -27.40 -12.23
CA LEU A 465 2.57 -28.11 -12.72
C LEU A 465 2.13 -27.62 -14.10
N ASN A 466 1.55 -28.54 -14.90
CA ASN A 466 1.01 -28.18 -16.21
C ASN A 466 -0.38 -27.56 -16.08
N ALA A 467 -0.46 -26.25 -16.29
CA ALA A 467 -1.71 -25.50 -16.20
C ALA A 467 -2.75 -25.93 -17.27
N ASP A 468 -2.32 -26.37 -18.45
CA ASP A 468 -3.23 -26.81 -19.52
C ASP A 468 -3.92 -28.13 -19.20
N GLU A 469 -3.34 -28.92 -18.31
CA GLU A 469 -3.99 -30.13 -17.80
C GLU A 469 -5.06 -29.80 -16.74
N TRP A 470 -4.77 -28.87 -15.84
CA TRP A 470 -5.62 -28.60 -14.69
C TRP A 470 -6.75 -27.61 -14.97
N LEU A 471 -6.51 -26.59 -15.81
CA LEU A 471 -7.50 -25.56 -16.09
C LEU A 471 -8.84 -26.12 -16.63
N PRO A 472 -8.88 -27.05 -17.59
CA PRO A 472 -10.15 -27.65 -18.03
C PRO A 472 -10.88 -28.41 -16.91
N LYS A 473 -10.13 -29.09 -16.03
CA LYS A 473 -10.70 -29.82 -14.89
C LYS A 473 -11.35 -28.83 -13.89
N VAL A 474 -10.68 -27.72 -13.58
CA VAL A 474 -11.22 -26.68 -12.67
C VAL A 474 -12.43 -25.98 -13.28
N LYS A 475 -12.43 -25.69 -14.58
CA LYS A 475 -13.57 -25.07 -15.28
C LYS A 475 -14.85 -25.92 -15.26
N THR A 476 -14.70 -27.23 -15.25
CA THR A 476 -15.83 -28.17 -15.25
C THR A 476 -16.20 -28.70 -13.86
N ALA A 477 -15.39 -28.39 -12.85
CA ALA A 477 -15.61 -28.77 -11.45
C ALA A 477 -16.71 -27.93 -10.78
N LYS A 478 -17.10 -28.34 -9.58
CA LYS A 478 -17.98 -27.50 -8.75
C LYS A 478 -17.28 -26.19 -8.38
N THR A 479 -18.05 -25.12 -8.29
CA THR A 479 -17.55 -23.81 -7.83
C THR A 479 -16.76 -23.96 -6.54
N GLY A 480 -15.56 -23.38 -6.47
CA GLY A 480 -14.66 -23.44 -5.33
C GLY A 480 -13.72 -24.65 -5.30
N GLN A 481 -13.84 -25.59 -6.23
CA GLN A 481 -12.87 -26.68 -6.37
C GLN A 481 -11.66 -26.26 -7.19
N GLY A 482 -10.46 -26.57 -6.68
CA GLY A 482 -9.19 -26.22 -7.30
C GLY A 482 -8.06 -27.18 -6.96
N VAL A 483 -6.83 -26.76 -7.25
CA VAL A 483 -5.62 -27.54 -7.05
C VAL A 483 -4.86 -27.02 -5.85
N ASN A 484 -4.62 -27.89 -4.85
CA ASN A 484 -3.63 -27.62 -3.82
C ASN A 484 -2.24 -27.94 -4.39
N VAL A 485 -1.43 -26.93 -4.65
CA VAL A 485 -0.09 -27.08 -5.26
C VAL A 485 0.92 -27.79 -4.34
N ASN A 486 0.61 -27.94 -3.05
CA ASN A 486 1.41 -28.71 -2.11
C ASN A 486 1.06 -30.21 -2.12
N ASP A 487 -0.16 -30.55 -2.56
CA ASP A 487 -0.62 -31.93 -2.80
C ASP A 487 -1.53 -31.97 -4.05
N PRO A 488 -0.94 -31.98 -5.27
CA PRO A 488 -1.67 -31.87 -6.51
C PRO A 488 -2.26 -33.20 -6.99
N SER A 489 -2.59 -34.12 -6.08
CA SER A 489 -3.10 -35.45 -6.44
C SER A 489 -4.53 -35.42 -7.00
N LYS A 490 -5.36 -34.48 -6.59
CA LYS A 490 -6.77 -34.32 -6.97
C LYS A 490 -7.25 -32.88 -6.77
N LEU A 491 -8.43 -32.56 -7.33
CA LEU A 491 -9.15 -31.34 -6.99
C LEU A 491 -9.68 -31.43 -5.56
N VAL A 492 -9.53 -30.32 -4.84
CA VAL A 492 -10.02 -30.15 -3.46
C VAL A 492 -10.94 -28.93 -3.38
N ASP A 493 -11.82 -28.92 -2.39
CA ASP A 493 -12.54 -27.68 -2.05
C ASP A 493 -11.56 -26.72 -1.37
N MET A 494 -11.33 -25.58 -2.02
CA MET A 494 -10.29 -24.63 -1.61
C MET A 494 -10.60 -24.04 -0.23
N LYS A 495 -11.85 -23.66 0.05
CA LYS A 495 -12.24 -23.11 1.34
C LYS A 495 -12.07 -24.10 2.50
N THR A 496 -12.48 -25.36 2.31
CA THR A 496 -12.33 -26.39 3.36
C THR A 496 -10.88 -26.80 3.56
N SER A 497 -10.05 -26.60 2.55
CA SER A 497 -8.61 -26.85 2.62
C SER A 497 -7.81 -25.65 3.16
N GLY A 498 -8.48 -24.57 3.63
CA GLY A 498 -7.85 -23.38 4.15
C GLY A 498 -7.16 -22.52 3.09
N ILE A 499 -7.43 -22.76 1.79
CA ILE A 499 -6.86 -21.98 0.69
C ILE A 499 -7.88 -20.92 0.28
N VAL A 500 -7.72 -19.72 0.82
CA VAL A 500 -8.68 -18.63 0.69
C VAL A 500 -7.98 -17.33 0.31
N ASP A 501 -8.70 -16.46 -0.41
CA ASP A 501 -8.24 -15.11 -0.75
C ASP A 501 -9.22 -14.08 -0.17
N PRO A 502 -8.75 -12.89 0.27
CA PRO A 502 -9.65 -11.79 0.64
C PRO A 502 -10.47 -11.33 -0.56
N THR A 503 -11.77 -11.18 -0.38
CA THR A 503 -12.68 -10.73 -1.46
C THR A 503 -12.27 -9.37 -2.00
N ARG A 504 -11.87 -8.44 -1.11
CA ARG A 504 -11.40 -7.10 -1.47
C ARG A 504 -10.17 -7.14 -2.36
N VAL A 505 -9.19 -7.98 -2.03
CA VAL A 505 -7.97 -8.17 -2.83
C VAL A 505 -8.32 -8.62 -4.25
N THR A 506 -9.17 -9.65 -4.37
CA THR A 506 -9.61 -10.17 -5.67
C THR A 506 -10.39 -9.13 -6.49
N LYS A 507 -11.27 -8.36 -5.85
CA LYS A 507 -12.07 -7.28 -6.45
C LYS A 507 -11.19 -6.16 -6.99
N GLU A 508 -10.33 -5.62 -6.13
CA GLU A 508 -9.45 -4.50 -6.48
C GLU A 508 -8.43 -4.88 -7.55
N ALA A 509 -7.93 -6.13 -7.55
CA ALA A 509 -7.06 -6.62 -8.60
C ALA A 509 -7.72 -6.56 -9.98
N VAL A 510 -8.99 -6.96 -10.10
CA VAL A 510 -9.73 -6.87 -11.35
C VAL A 510 -10.03 -5.41 -11.73
N GLN A 511 -10.49 -4.60 -10.78
CA GLN A 511 -10.85 -3.18 -11.05
C GLN A 511 -9.64 -2.36 -11.50
N ASN A 512 -8.52 -2.45 -10.78
CA ASN A 512 -7.31 -1.69 -11.09
C ASN A 512 -6.69 -2.16 -12.42
N ALA A 513 -6.65 -3.47 -12.67
CA ALA A 513 -6.15 -4.00 -13.93
C ALA A 513 -6.98 -3.53 -15.13
N VAL A 514 -8.31 -3.59 -15.03
CA VAL A 514 -9.22 -3.14 -16.10
C VAL A 514 -9.14 -1.64 -16.32
N SER A 515 -9.01 -0.84 -15.26
CA SER A 515 -8.86 0.61 -15.36
C SER A 515 -7.59 1.01 -16.14
N ILE A 516 -6.43 0.44 -15.75
CA ILE A 516 -5.15 0.73 -16.40
C ILE A 516 -5.13 0.21 -17.84
N ALA A 517 -5.49 -1.06 -18.04
CA ALA A 517 -5.50 -1.66 -19.37
C ALA A 517 -6.51 -1.02 -20.31
N GLY A 518 -7.72 -0.71 -19.80
CA GLY A 518 -8.78 -0.05 -20.57
C GLY A 518 -8.38 1.34 -21.09
N THR A 519 -7.67 2.10 -20.26
CA THR A 519 -7.15 3.43 -20.69
C THR A 519 -5.99 3.27 -21.66
N THR A 520 -5.07 2.35 -21.40
CA THR A 520 -3.85 2.16 -22.20
C THR A 520 -4.16 1.58 -23.59
N MET A 521 -5.12 0.65 -23.70
CA MET A 521 -5.45 0.04 -25.00
C MET A 521 -6.03 1.03 -26.01
N THR A 522 -6.56 2.17 -25.56
CA THR A 522 -7.10 3.23 -26.44
C THR A 522 -6.05 4.22 -26.90
N MET A 523 -4.77 3.98 -26.60
CA MET A 523 -3.66 4.84 -26.99
C MET A 523 -3.46 4.85 -28.50
N GLY A 524 -3.48 6.06 -29.11
CA GLY A 524 -3.16 6.30 -30.52
C GLY A 524 -1.77 6.88 -30.73
N ALA A 525 -1.16 7.47 -29.68
CA ALA A 525 0.17 8.05 -29.75
C ALA A 525 0.91 7.90 -28.40
N LEU A 526 2.22 7.72 -28.47
CA LEU A 526 3.15 7.70 -27.34
C LEU A 526 4.16 8.83 -27.54
N ILE A 527 4.25 9.74 -26.58
CA ILE A 527 5.15 10.89 -26.60
C ILE A 527 6.18 10.70 -25.50
N VAL A 528 7.44 10.55 -25.86
CA VAL A 528 8.56 10.28 -24.93
C VAL A 528 9.65 11.34 -25.05
N GLU A 529 10.38 11.56 -23.98
CA GLU A 529 11.54 12.43 -23.97
C GLU A 529 12.76 11.68 -24.52
N VAL A 530 13.50 12.32 -25.41
CA VAL A 530 14.74 11.75 -25.97
C VAL A 530 15.87 12.07 -24.98
N PRO A 531 16.63 11.05 -24.51
CA PRO A 531 17.78 11.26 -23.66
C PRO A 531 18.78 12.21 -24.37
N LYS A 532 19.38 13.13 -23.62
CA LYS A 532 20.51 13.89 -24.16
C LYS A 532 21.73 12.97 -24.15
N GLU A 533 22.40 12.81 -25.30
CA GLU A 533 23.74 12.30 -25.29
C GLU A 533 24.61 13.19 -24.39
N GLU A 534 25.04 12.68 -23.25
CA GLU A 534 26.14 13.30 -22.50
C GLU A 534 27.38 13.16 -23.38
N LYS A 535 27.67 14.19 -24.15
CA LYS A 535 29.01 14.32 -24.75
C LYS A 535 29.98 14.38 -23.58
N LEU A 536 30.68 13.29 -23.34
CA LEU A 536 31.89 13.29 -22.50
C LEU A 536 32.73 14.44 -23.00
N ALA A 537 32.83 15.51 -22.22
CA ALA A 537 33.74 16.60 -22.48
C ALA A 537 35.12 15.97 -22.59
N ALA A 538 35.68 15.97 -23.80
CA ALA A 538 37.08 15.55 -24.00
C ALA A 538 37.93 16.35 -23.01
N PRO A 539 38.87 15.72 -22.30
CA PRO A 539 39.76 16.45 -21.43
C PRO A 539 40.50 17.50 -22.28
N ASP A 540 40.33 18.76 -21.91
CA ASP A 540 41.04 19.87 -22.53
C ASP A 540 42.53 19.67 -22.32
N MET A 541 43.16 19.07 -23.31
CA MET A 541 44.64 18.96 -23.41
C MET A 541 45.19 20.32 -23.83
N GLY A 542 44.97 21.33 -22.98
CA GLY A 542 45.63 22.61 -23.04
C GLY A 542 47.14 22.45 -22.79
N GLY A 543 47.83 21.94 -23.74
CA GLY A 543 49.29 22.01 -23.81
C GLY A 543 49.76 23.45 -24.01
N GLY A 544 50.12 24.11 -22.94
CA GLY A 544 50.86 25.39 -22.94
C GLY A 544 52.35 25.14 -22.73
N MET A 545 53.08 24.79 -23.78
CA MET A 545 54.51 25.02 -23.82
C MET A 545 54.72 26.52 -23.95
N GLY A 546 55.35 27.14 -22.97
CA GLY A 546 55.86 28.49 -22.98
C GLY A 546 57.26 28.50 -22.37
N MET A 547 58.25 28.37 -23.21
CA MET A 547 59.64 28.68 -22.87
C MET A 547 59.81 30.17 -22.59
N MET A 548 60.49 30.53 -21.56
CA MET A 548 61.67 31.39 -21.34
C MET A 548 61.63 31.89 -19.91
#